data_b8f58985dc351f6e016154c2e6a095f5
#
_entry.id   b8f58985dc351f6e016154c2e6a095f5
#
_cell.length_a   1.000
_cell.length_b   1.000
_cell.length_c   1.000
_cell.angle_alpha   90.00
_cell.angle_beta   90.00
_cell.angle_gamma   90.00
#
_symmetry.space_group_name_H-M   'P 1'
#
loop_
_entity.id
_entity.type
_entity.pdbx_description
1 polymer ?
#
loop_
_entity_poly.entity_id
_entity_poly.type
_entity_poly.pdbx_seq_one_letter_code
_entity_poly.pdbx_strand_id
1 'polypeptide(L)'
;MCKQCSARFVKHYNSSGRQKKLFKEYIFGKQTLRQLADKYGKTKKTIQKYLDQHQESQSNSLAISSVVIGIDCSFFGRGYGIIVVRCPGLKHNLYWKEITTENKTVYVEARRYLEESGLNIQAVVLDAKHGIKEVFSGLVVQICQYHQQQIVGRYLTSKSKTEAGLELKLLSDSLTNTDEKLFTESLNAWHEKHGDFLKERTYKPDGKHW
;
A
#
# COMPACT_ATOMS: atom_id res chain seq x y z
N MET A 1 -41.76 19.34 -19.93
CA MET A 1 -42.33 20.50 -20.65
C MET A 1 -43.24 21.27 -19.69
N CYS A 2 -43.04 22.55 -19.56
CA CYS A 2 -43.92 23.40 -18.73
C CYS A 2 -45.26 23.52 -19.39
N LYS A 3 -46.35 23.28 -18.64
CA LYS A 3 -47.71 23.36 -19.19
C LYS A 3 -48.18 24.78 -19.50
N GLN A 4 -47.52 25.81 -18.90
CA GLN A 4 -47.90 27.21 -19.09
C GLN A 4 -47.10 27.93 -20.20
N CYS A 5 -45.82 27.63 -20.35
CA CYS A 5 -44.94 28.32 -21.30
C CYS A 5 -44.32 27.42 -22.36
N SER A 6 -44.66 26.12 -22.40
CA SER A 6 -44.10 25.09 -23.30
C SER A 6 -42.58 24.92 -23.26
N ALA A 7 -41.90 25.58 -22.33
CA ALA A 7 -40.46 25.42 -22.18
C ALA A 7 -40.09 23.97 -21.85
N ARG A 8 -39.08 23.45 -22.54
CA ARG A 8 -38.47 22.16 -22.21
C ARG A 8 -37.38 22.37 -21.16
N PHE A 9 -37.47 21.70 -20.04
CA PHE A 9 -36.44 21.64 -19.05
C PHE A 9 -36.03 20.19 -18.82
N VAL A 10 -34.73 19.99 -18.65
CA VAL A 10 -34.17 18.70 -18.27
C VAL A 10 -33.99 18.74 -16.76
N LYS A 11 -34.60 17.79 -16.07
CA LYS A 11 -34.32 17.61 -14.64
C LYS A 11 -32.88 17.20 -14.52
N HIS A 12 -32.04 18.07 -14.00
CA HIS A 12 -30.67 17.71 -13.65
C HIS A 12 -30.71 16.66 -12.55
N TYR A 13 -30.58 15.39 -12.94
CA TYR A 13 -30.36 14.33 -11.99
C TYR A 13 -28.98 14.54 -11.37
N ASN A 14 -28.93 14.50 -10.05
CA ASN A 14 -27.69 14.61 -9.29
C ASN A 14 -26.76 13.44 -9.69
N SER A 15 -25.90 13.68 -10.69
CA SER A 15 -25.01 12.67 -11.28
C SER A 15 -23.97 12.18 -10.28
N SER A 16 -23.57 13.06 -9.34
CA SER A 16 -22.55 12.76 -8.33
C SER A 16 -22.93 11.61 -7.38
N GLY A 17 -24.19 11.56 -6.94
CA GLY A 17 -24.67 10.48 -6.07
C GLY A 17 -24.68 9.11 -6.76
N ARG A 18 -25.03 9.09 -8.06
CA ARG A 18 -25.03 7.86 -8.86
C ARG A 18 -23.60 7.39 -9.15
N GLN A 19 -22.70 8.29 -9.50
CA GLN A 19 -21.29 7.98 -9.74
C GLN A 19 -20.62 7.43 -8.49
N LYS A 20 -20.83 8.05 -7.32
CA LYS A 20 -20.33 7.59 -6.02
C LYS A 20 -20.85 6.18 -5.68
N LYS A 21 -22.13 5.89 -5.93
CA LYS A 21 -22.70 4.56 -5.72
C LYS A 21 -22.06 3.53 -6.66
N LEU A 22 -21.94 3.86 -7.93
CA LEU A 22 -21.33 3.00 -8.95
C LEU A 22 -19.86 2.69 -8.60
N PHE A 23 -19.11 3.70 -8.17
CA PHE A 23 -17.72 3.56 -7.73
C PHE A 23 -17.62 2.62 -6.52
N LYS A 24 -18.48 2.80 -5.51
CA LYS A 24 -18.52 1.90 -4.35
C LYS A 24 -18.81 0.45 -4.73
N GLU A 25 -19.73 0.21 -5.64
CA GLU A 25 -20.04 -1.14 -6.11
C GLU A 25 -18.89 -1.75 -6.92
N TYR A 26 -18.17 -0.96 -7.69
CA TYR A 26 -17.00 -1.41 -8.44
C TYR A 26 -15.83 -1.78 -7.49
N ILE A 27 -15.45 -0.88 -6.58
CA ILE A 27 -14.28 -1.05 -5.72
C ILE A 27 -14.58 -1.99 -4.55
N PHE A 28 -15.58 -1.69 -3.73
CA PHE A 28 -15.87 -2.46 -2.51
C PHE A 28 -16.76 -3.67 -2.78
N GLY A 29 -17.68 -3.55 -3.73
CA GLY A 29 -18.54 -4.66 -4.16
C GLY A 29 -17.85 -5.63 -5.12
N LYS A 30 -16.59 -5.34 -5.54
CA LYS A 30 -15.78 -6.15 -6.47
C LYS A 30 -16.54 -6.56 -7.75
N GLN A 31 -17.48 -5.72 -8.19
CA GLN A 31 -18.27 -5.99 -9.38
C GLN A 31 -17.48 -5.63 -10.65
N THR A 32 -17.56 -6.48 -11.64
CA THR A 32 -16.94 -6.23 -12.94
C THR A 32 -17.73 -5.17 -13.75
N LEU A 33 -17.06 -4.53 -14.72
CA LEU A 33 -17.73 -3.60 -15.65
C LEU A 33 -18.92 -4.24 -16.37
N ARG A 34 -18.86 -5.57 -16.63
CA ARG A 34 -19.96 -6.31 -17.26
C ARG A 34 -21.15 -6.40 -16.33
N GLN A 35 -20.95 -6.84 -15.10
CA GLN A 35 -22.03 -6.94 -14.10
C GLN A 35 -22.70 -5.60 -13.84
N LEU A 36 -21.89 -4.53 -13.75
CA LEU A 36 -22.43 -3.17 -13.59
C LEU A 36 -23.18 -2.70 -14.84
N ALA A 37 -22.69 -3.02 -16.03
CA ALA A 37 -23.37 -2.70 -17.28
C ALA A 37 -24.76 -3.36 -17.36
N ASP A 38 -24.83 -4.64 -17.05
CA ASP A 38 -26.06 -5.43 -17.02
C ASP A 38 -27.01 -4.88 -15.93
N LYS A 39 -26.52 -4.63 -14.72
CA LYS A 39 -27.29 -4.10 -13.58
C LYS A 39 -27.92 -2.73 -13.87
N TYR A 40 -27.18 -1.84 -14.53
CA TYR A 40 -27.60 -0.46 -14.78
C TYR A 40 -28.21 -0.25 -16.17
N GLY A 41 -28.32 -1.29 -16.99
CA GLY A 41 -28.85 -1.21 -18.37
C GLY A 41 -28.01 -0.26 -19.25
N LYS A 42 -26.66 -0.32 -19.10
CA LYS A 42 -25.72 0.55 -19.82
C LYS A 42 -24.65 -0.29 -20.52
N THR A 43 -23.92 0.33 -21.45
CA THR A 43 -22.76 -0.30 -22.06
C THR A 43 -21.56 -0.27 -21.10
N LYS A 44 -20.63 -1.22 -21.23
CA LYS A 44 -19.36 -1.22 -20.46
C LYS A 44 -18.60 0.11 -20.61
N LYS A 45 -18.56 0.66 -21.84
CA LYS A 45 -17.93 1.95 -22.13
C LYS A 45 -18.57 3.10 -21.35
N THR A 46 -19.90 3.09 -21.20
CA THR A 46 -20.62 4.09 -20.41
C THR A 46 -20.32 3.96 -18.92
N ILE A 47 -20.26 2.73 -18.39
CA ILE A 47 -19.89 2.46 -16.99
C ILE A 47 -18.45 2.94 -16.74
N GLN A 48 -17.51 2.58 -17.61
CA GLN A 48 -16.12 3.04 -17.51
C GLN A 48 -16.04 4.57 -17.47
N LYS A 49 -16.70 5.26 -18.41
CA LYS A 49 -16.74 6.73 -18.41
C LYS A 49 -17.25 7.34 -17.11
N TYR A 50 -18.25 6.71 -16.47
CA TYR A 50 -18.77 7.20 -15.19
C TYR A 50 -17.79 6.97 -14.04
N LEU A 51 -17.04 5.86 -14.06
CA LEU A 51 -15.99 5.59 -13.09
C LEU A 51 -14.82 6.56 -13.26
N ASP A 52 -14.39 6.82 -14.50
CA ASP A 52 -13.29 7.74 -14.83
C ASP A 52 -13.61 9.20 -14.45
N GLN A 53 -14.88 9.56 -14.43
CA GLN A 53 -15.35 10.88 -14.01
C GLN A 53 -15.51 11.02 -12.48
N HIS A 54 -15.38 9.91 -11.74
CA HIS A 54 -15.47 9.96 -10.29
C HIS A 54 -14.18 10.50 -9.72
N GLN A 55 -14.26 11.59 -8.95
CA GLN A 55 -13.14 12.15 -8.21
C GLN A 55 -13.37 11.95 -6.72
N GLU A 56 -12.47 11.22 -6.07
CA GLU A 56 -12.42 11.17 -4.61
C GLU A 56 -11.75 12.44 -4.11
N SER A 57 -12.45 13.17 -3.23
CA SER A 57 -11.85 14.30 -2.53
C SER A 57 -10.96 13.81 -1.40
N GLN A 58 -9.76 14.33 -1.32
CA GLN A 58 -8.95 14.18 -0.11
C GLN A 58 -9.65 15.00 0.99
N SER A 59 -10.18 14.31 2.01
CA SER A 59 -10.85 15.03 3.11
C SER A 59 -9.80 15.53 4.11
N ASN A 60 -9.58 16.84 4.13
CA ASN A 60 -8.57 17.49 4.97
C ASN A 60 -9.07 17.89 6.36
N SER A 61 -10.29 17.56 6.75
CA SER A 61 -10.85 17.97 8.06
C SER A 61 -10.75 16.84 9.08
N LEU A 62 -9.54 16.48 9.48
CA LEU A 62 -9.34 15.68 10.68
C LEU A 62 -9.01 16.63 11.84
N ALA A 63 -9.86 16.69 12.85
CA ALA A 63 -9.62 17.40 14.11
C ALA A 63 -8.55 16.70 14.97
N ILE A 64 -7.51 16.13 14.33
CA ILE A 64 -6.47 15.33 14.96
C ILE A 64 -5.13 15.99 14.69
N SER A 65 -4.44 16.34 15.76
CA SER A 65 -3.14 17.00 15.69
C SER A 65 -1.96 16.05 15.57
N SER A 66 -2.08 14.80 16.01
CA SER A 66 -0.96 13.83 16.06
C SER A 66 -1.32 12.50 15.42
N VAL A 67 -0.45 11.99 14.55
CA VAL A 67 -0.70 10.76 13.77
C VAL A 67 0.51 9.84 13.70
N VAL A 68 0.23 8.54 13.72
CA VAL A 68 1.17 7.51 13.26
C VAL A 68 0.76 7.13 11.83
N ILE A 69 1.70 7.12 10.91
CA ILE A 69 1.43 6.90 9.49
C ILE A 69 2.14 5.66 8.96
N GLY A 70 1.49 4.99 8.01
CA GLY A 70 2.11 4.00 7.13
C GLY A 70 2.17 4.57 5.72
N ILE A 71 3.30 4.37 5.04
CA ILE A 71 3.50 4.81 3.66
C ILE A 71 3.85 3.61 2.81
N ASP A 72 3.17 3.50 1.68
CA ASP A 72 3.40 2.44 0.70
C ASP A 72 3.23 2.96 -0.72
N CYS A 73 3.97 2.35 -1.67
CA CYS A 73 3.88 2.62 -3.09
C CYS A 73 3.46 1.37 -3.84
N SER A 74 2.41 1.49 -4.65
CA SER A 74 1.92 0.39 -5.48
C SER A 74 2.00 0.75 -6.95
N PHE A 75 2.55 -0.16 -7.78
CA PHE A 75 2.69 0.04 -9.23
C PHE A 75 1.75 -0.86 -10.02
N PHE A 76 1.12 -0.30 -11.02
CA PHE A 76 0.17 -0.96 -11.93
C PHE A 76 0.76 -1.01 -13.35
N GLY A 77 1.83 -1.81 -13.51
CA GLY A 77 2.60 -1.86 -14.75
C GLY A 77 3.80 -0.91 -14.75
N ARG A 78 4.33 -0.60 -15.94
CA ARG A 78 5.50 0.28 -16.08
C ARG A 78 5.08 1.74 -16.14
N GLY A 79 5.67 2.57 -15.27
CA GLY A 79 5.51 4.03 -15.31
C GLY A 79 4.18 4.57 -14.74
N TYR A 80 3.38 3.74 -14.08
CA TYR A 80 2.19 4.18 -13.35
C TYR A 80 2.11 3.53 -11.98
N GLY A 81 2.09 4.32 -10.95
CA GLY A 81 1.95 3.87 -9.56
C GLY A 81 1.26 4.93 -8.71
N ILE A 82 1.02 4.58 -7.48
CA ILE A 82 0.40 5.45 -6.48
C ILE A 82 1.19 5.33 -5.18
N ILE A 83 1.56 6.47 -4.60
CA ILE A 83 1.97 6.54 -3.20
C ILE A 83 0.74 6.80 -2.34
N VAL A 84 0.62 6.10 -1.23
CA VAL A 84 -0.45 6.28 -0.26
C VAL A 84 0.14 6.47 1.13
N VAL A 85 -0.29 7.52 1.81
CA VAL A 85 -0.03 7.72 3.24
C VAL A 85 -1.32 7.46 4.00
N ARG A 86 -1.30 6.48 4.88
CA ARG A 86 -2.45 6.05 5.65
C ARG A 86 -2.19 6.20 7.14
N CYS A 87 -3.18 6.67 7.88
CA CYS A 87 -3.22 6.54 9.34
C CYS A 87 -3.98 5.25 9.70
N PRO A 88 -3.29 4.19 10.19
CA PRO A 88 -3.96 2.93 10.54
C PRO A 88 -4.98 3.09 11.64
N GLY A 89 -4.68 3.89 12.68
CA GLY A 89 -5.57 4.14 13.81
C GLY A 89 -6.91 4.75 13.40
N LEU A 90 -6.90 5.62 12.39
CA LEU A 90 -8.11 6.25 11.84
C LEU A 90 -8.72 5.47 10.69
N LYS A 91 -8.02 4.43 10.19
CA LYS A 91 -8.39 3.70 8.96
C LYS A 91 -8.60 4.61 7.76
N HIS A 92 -7.88 5.75 7.71
CA HIS A 92 -8.04 6.82 6.72
C HIS A 92 -6.77 7.08 5.93
N ASN A 93 -6.89 7.32 4.61
CA ASN A 93 -5.79 7.77 3.78
C ASN A 93 -5.67 9.29 3.90
N LEU A 94 -4.54 9.76 4.40
CA LEU A 94 -4.26 11.18 4.64
C LEU A 94 -3.75 11.87 3.38
N TYR A 95 -3.03 11.12 2.55
CA TYR A 95 -2.46 11.61 1.29
C TYR A 95 -2.35 10.47 0.29
N TRP A 96 -2.51 10.79 -0.97
CA TRP A 96 -2.16 9.92 -2.07
C TRP A 96 -1.78 10.75 -3.30
N LYS A 97 -0.91 10.20 -4.15
CA LYS A 97 -0.48 10.84 -5.38
C LYS A 97 -0.14 9.77 -6.42
N GLU A 98 -0.46 10.05 -7.68
CA GLU A 98 0.04 9.27 -8.81
C GLU A 98 1.53 9.54 -9.00
N ILE A 99 2.29 8.48 -9.26
CA ILE A 99 3.74 8.53 -9.43
C ILE A 99 4.14 7.67 -10.62
N THR A 100 5.22 8.07 -11.29
CA THR A 100 5.82 7.27 -12.37
C THR A 100 6.97 6.40 -11.85
N THR A 101 7.65 6.88 -10.81
CA THR A 101 8.77 6.21 -10.15
C THR A 101 8.73 6.48 -8.67
N GLU A 102 9.14 5.51 -7.89
CA GLU A 102 9.32 5.65 -6.46
C GLU A 102 10.73 6.15 -6.15
N ASN A 103 10.84 7.38 -5.72
CA ASN A 103 12.10 8.04 -5.35
C ASN A 103 11.94 8.85 -4.06
N LYS A 104 13.05 9.35 -3.52
CA LYS A 104 13.09 10.13 -2.29
C LYS A 104 12.18 11.38 -2.33
N THR A 105 12.10 12.04 -3.48
CA THR A 105 11.31 13.27 -3.67
C THR A 105 9.83 13.07 -3.37
N VAL A 106 9.27 11.93 -3.79
CA VAL A 106 7.85 11.61 -3.58
C VAL A 106 7.52 11.51 -2.08
N TYR A 107 8.43 10.96 -1.28
CA TYR A 107 8.27 10.87 0.18
C TYR A 107 8.44 12.22 0.87
N VAL A 108 9.37 13.05 0.39
CA VAL A 108 9.55 14.44 0.88
C VAL A 108 8.29 15.26 0.63
N GLU A 109 7.71 15.16 -0.55
CA GLU A 109 6.45 15.84 -0.89
C GLU A 109 5.29 15.36 0.01
N ALA A 110 5.17 14.04 0.22
CA ALA A 110 4.14 13.48 1.08
C ALA A 110 4.29 13.96 2.54
N ARG A 111 5.51 13.94 3.08
CA ARG A 111 5.80 14.46 4.43
C ARG A 111 5.43 15.95 4.54
N ARG A 112 5.91 16.77 3.61
CA ARG A 112 5.64 18.21 3.58
C ARG A 112 4.14 18.50 3.55
N TYR A 113 3.38 17.82 2.68
CA TYR A 113 1.93 17.98 2.60
C TYR A 113 1.22 17.73 3.94
N LEU A 114 1.63 16.69 4.67
CA LEU A 114 1.04 16.38 5.98
C LEU A 114 1.39 17.46 7.01
N GLU A 115 2.65 17.90 7.07
CA GLU A 115 3.11 18.95 7.98
C GLU A 115 2.41 20.29 7.69
N GLU A 116 2.29 20.67 6.41
CA GLU A 116 1.56 21.87 5.96
C GLU A 116 0.04 21.78 6.25
N SER A 117 -0.50 20.58 6.30
CA SER A 117 -1.89 20.32 6.73
C SER A 117 -2.10 20.41 8.25
N GLY A 118 -1.07 20.73 9.02
CA GLY A 118 -1.13 20.87 10.47
C GLY A 118 -1.05 19.54 11.23
N LEU A 119 -0.68 18.44 10.57
CA LEU A 119 -0.55 17.14 11.20
C LEU A 119 0.86 16.95 11.79
N ASN A 120 0.90 16.60 13.08
CA ASN A 120 2.14 16.22 13.75
C ASN A 120 2.38 14.72 13.60
N ILE A 121 3.40 14.35 12.83
CA ILE A 121 3.76 12.95 12.61
C ILE A 121 4.60 12.48 13.78
N GLN A 122 4.10 11.51 14.56
CA GLN A 122 4.80 10.93 15.70
C GLN A 122 5.71 9.76 15.30
N ALA A 123 5.23 8.92 14.41
CA ALA A 123 5.98 7.77 13.92
C ALA A 123 5.54 7.42 12.50
N VAL A 124 6.44 6.75 11.77
CA VAL A 124 6.19 6.30 10.41
C VAL A 124 6.59 4.83 10.23
N VAL A 125 5.73 4.08 9.55
CA VAL A 125 6.01 2.72 9.09
C VAL A 125 6.31 2.77 7.59
N LEU A 126 7.48 2.28 7.19
CA LEU A 126 8.01 2.34 5.82
C LEU A 126 8.39 0.95 5.31
N ASP A 127 8.40 0.78 3.99
CA ASP A 127 9.20 -0.29 3.37
C ASP A 127 10.71 -0.02 3.59
N ALA A 128 11.52 -1.09 3.59
CA ALA A 128 12.98 -1.03 3.81
C ALA A 128 13.76 -0.48 2.59
N LYS A 129 13.16 0.38 1.77
CA LYS A 129 13.83 0.96 0.63
C LYS A 129 14.94 1.91 1.07
N HIS A 130 16.12 1.73 0.47
CA HIS A 130 17.30 2.53 0.77
C HIS A 130 17.05 4.03 0.56
N GLY A 131 17.53 4.86 1.49
CA GLY A 131 17.47 6.32 1.41
C GLY A 131 16.13 6.95 1.79
N ILE A 132 15.09 6.16 2.07
CA ILE A 132 13.78 6.71 2.46
C ILE A 132 13.72 7.02 3.95
N LYS A 133 14.41 6.24 4.79
CA LYS A 133 14.46 6.48 6.24
C LYS A 133 14.94 7.89 6.59
N GLU A 134 15.90 8.42 5.84
CA GLU A 134 16.48 9.76 6.04
C GLU A 134 15.46 10.88 5.82
N VAL A 135 14.44 10.65 4.98
CA VAL A 135 13.35 11.63 4.79
C VAL A 135 12.60 11.87 6.09
N PHE A 136 12.56 10.88 6.97
CA PHE A 136 11.85 10.91 8.24
C PHE A 136 12.79 11.00 9.44
N SER A 137 14.01 11.55 9.24
CA SER A 137 14.93 11.83 10.33
C SER A 137 14.27 12.68 11.42
N GLY A 138 14.56 12.36 12.68
CA GLY A 138 13.92 12.99 13.83
C GLY A 138 12.57 12.39 14.25
N LEU A 139 12.03 11.43 13.49
CA LEU A 139 10.82 10.69 13.84
C LEU A 139 11.15 9.24 14.20
N VAL A 140 10.27 8.59 14.95
CA VAL A 140 10.32 7.15 15.15
C VAL A 140 9.98 6.46 13.83
N VAL A 141 10.93 5.66 13.31
CA VAL A 141 10.77 4.94 12.04
C VAL A 141 10.78 3.44 12.30
N GLN A 142 9.71 2.78 11.92
CA GLN A 142 9.61 1.32 11.89
C GLN A 142 9.61 0.81 10.45
N ILE A 143 10.40 -0.22 10.19
CA ILE A 143 10.31 -0.96 8.93
C ILE A 143 9.08 -1.85 8.95
N CYS A 144 8.33 -1.87 7.86
CA CYS A 144 7.10 -2.65 7.73
C CYS A 144 7.40 -4.15 7.85
N GLN A 145 6.88 -4.78 8.89
CA GLN A 145 7.08 -6.21 9.17
C GLN A 145 6.53 -7.08 8.04
N TYR A 146 5.40 -6.70 7.44
CA TYR A 146 4.83 -7.41 6.29
C TYR A 146 5.80 -7.46 5.10
N HIS A 147 6.43 -6.32 4.74
CA HIS A 147 7.42 -6.29 3.66
C HIS A 147 8.67 -7.11 4.01
N GLN A 148 9.10 -7.14 5.28
CA GLN A 148 10.19 -8.00 5.71
C GLN A 148 9.85 -9.49 5.53
N GLN A 149 8.66 -9.92 5.94
CA GLN A 149 8.19 -11.28 5.71
C GLN A 149 8.12 -11.64 4.22
N GLN A 150 7.67 -10.71 3.37
CA GLN A 150 7.65 -10.89 1.92
C GLN A 150 9.06 -11.03 1.32
N ILE A 151 10.03 -10.26 1.83
CA ILE A 151 11.43 -10.36 1.41
C ILE A 151 11.99 -11.74 1.76
N VAL A 152 11.86 -12.15 3.03
CA VAL A 152 12.32 -13.47 3.49
C VAL A 152 11.64 -14.59 2.67
N GLY A 153 10.33 -14.50 2.45
CA GLY A 153 9.58 -15.48 1.66
C GLY A 153 10.03 -15.60 0.20
N ARG A 154 10.50 -14.50 -0.40
CA ARG A 154 11.07 -14.53 -1.77
C ARG A 154 12.39 -15.28 -1.84
N TYR A 155 13.23 -15.16 -0.81
CA TYR A 155 14.52 -15.87 -0.77
C TYR A 155 14.40 -17.33 -0.36
N LEU A 156 13.50 -17.65 0.57
CA LEU A 156 13.35 -19.00 1.11
C LEU A 156 12.45 -19.91 0.28
N THR A 157 11.68 -19.34 -0.65
CA THR A 157 10.58 -20.03 -1.35
C THR A 157 9.45 -20.50 -0.40
N SER A 158 8.28 -20.78 -0.94
CA SER A 158 7.12 -21.25 -0.13
C SER A 158 7.31 -22.66 0.44
N LYS A 159 8.26 -23.44 -0.11
CA LYS A 159 8.57 -24.82 0.27
C LYS A 159 10.07 -24.99 0.45
N SER A 160 10.61 -24.32 1.47
CA SER A 160 12.01 -24.54 1.84
C SER A 160 12.25 -26.03 2.13
N LYS A 161 13.33 -26.58 1.58
CA LYS A 161 13.72 -27.99 1.77
C LYS A 161 14.74 -28.17 2.89
N THR A 162 15.38 -27.08 3.31
CA THR A 162 16.43 -27.09 4.34
C THR A 162 15.84 -26.76 5.70
N GLU A 163 16.35 -27.37 6.77
CA GLU A 163 15.95 -27.09 8.14
C GLU A 163 16.16 -25.62 8.47
N ALA A 164 17.34 -25.06 8.12
CA ALA A 164 17.66 -23.66 8.31
C ALA A 164 16.62 -22.72 7.68
N GLY A 165 16.17 -23.03 6.45
CA GLY A 165 15.17 -22.23 5.76
C GLY A 165 13.76 -22.36 6.34
N LEU A 166 13.38 -23.53 6.86
CA LEU A 166 12.10 -23.73 7.54
C LEU A 166 12.06 -22.96 8.84
N GLU A 167 13.11 -23.05 9.66
CA GLU A 167 13.20 -22.32 10.94
C GLU A 167 13.25 -20.80 10.73
N LEU A 168 14.03 -20.30 9.76
CA LEU A 168 14.08 -18.88 9.45
C LEU A 168 12.72 -18.34 8.98
N LYS A 169 11.97 -19.15 8.24
CA LYS A 169 10.61 -18.81 7.85
C LYS A 169 9.69 -18.70 9.07
N LEU A 170 9.74 -19.65 10.01
CA LEU A 170 8.96 -19.60 11.24
C LEU A 170 9.31 -18.34 12.07
N LEU A 171 10.61 -18.03 12.20
CA LEU A 171 11.05 -16.79 12.84
C LEU A 171 10.50 -15.55 12.13
N SER A 172 10.58 -15.50 10.81
CA SER A 172 10.03 -14.39 10.05
C SER A 172 8.50 -14.26 10.25
N ASP A 173 7.78 -15.36 10.27
CA ASP A 173 6.32 -15.37 10.47
C ASP A 173 5.94 -14.94 11.91
N SER A 174 6.81 -15.14 12.90
CA SER A 174 6.59 -14.70 14.29
C SER A 174 6.79 -13.19 14.50
N LEU A 175 7.38 -12.47 13.54
CA LEU A 175 7.82 -11.07 13.68
C LEU A 175 6.69 -10.13 14.15
N THR A 176 5.43 -10.41 13.80
CA THR A 176 4.27 -9.61 14.21
C THR A 176 3.73 -9.93 15.60
N ASN A 177 4.18 -11.03 16.21
CA ASN A 177 3.67 -11.56 17.48
C ASN A 177 4.78 -11.73 18.54
N THR A 178 5.90 -11.03 18.37
CA THR A 178 7.05 -11.10 19.28
C THR A 178 7.53 -9.69 19.60
N ASP A 179 8.31 -9.55 20.66
CA ASP A 179 9.04 -8.32 20.94
C ASP A 179 10.45 -8.35 20.36
N GLU A 180 11.10 -7.19 20.32
CA GLU A 180 12.45 -7.02 19.75
C GLU A 180 13.49 -7.92 20.44
N LYS A 181 13.43 -8.03 21.77
CA LYS A 181 14.39 -8.82 22.54
C LYS A 181 14.28 -10.29 22.23
N LEU A 182 13.07 -10.83 22.32
CA LEU A 182 12.81 -12.26 22.05
C LEU A 182 13.12 -12.61 20.60
N PHE A 183 12.74 -11.74 19.66
CA PHE A 183 13.06 -11.95 18.25
C PHE A 183 14.57 -11.98 18.00
N THR A 184 15.32 -11.03 18.60
CA THR A 184 16.78 -10.94 18.45
C THR A 184 17.48 -12.16 19.05
N GLU A 185 17.05 -12.61 20.25
CA GLU A 185 17.56 -13.82 20.89
C GLU A 185 17.32 -15.06 20.02
N SER A 186 16.11 -15.20 19.48
CA SER A 186 15.75 -16.33 18.63
C SER A 186 16.52 -16.31 17.29
N LEU A 187 16.71 -15.14 16.70
CA LEU A 187 17.49 -14.99 15.47
C LEU A 187 18.98 -15.31 15.69
N ASN A 188 19.54 -14.90 16.82
CA ASN A 188 20.93 -15.23 17.20
C ASN A 188 21.09 -16.74 17.42
N ALA A 189 20.17 -17.38 18.13
CA ALA A 189 20.18 -18.82 18.32
C ALA A 189 20.09 -19.59 16.99
N TRP A 190 19.23 -19.12 16.07
CA TRP A 190 19.18 -19.66 14.71
C TRP A 190 20.49 -19.50 13.96
N HIS A 191 21.12 -18.32 14.05
CA HIS A 191 22.39 -18.02 13.39
C HIS A 191 23.52 -18.89 13.96
N GLU A 192 23.59 -19.10 15.26
CA GLU A 192 24.56 -19.99 15.90
C GLU A 192 24.37 -21.45 15.44
N LYS A 193 23.11 -21.93 15.42
CA LYS A 193 22.78 -23.30 14.97
C LYS A 193 23.15 -23.57 13.53
N HIS A 194 22.93 -22.60 12.64
CA HIS A 194 23.06 -22.76 11.19
C HIS A 194 24.27 -22.00 10.60
N GLY A 195 25.16 -21.46 11.43
CA GLY A 195 26.27 -20.63 11.00
C GLY A 195 27.22 -21.31 10.00
N ASP A 196 27.47 -22.61 10.16
CA ASP A 196 28.31 -23.36 9.23
C ASP A 196 27.60 -23.61 7.89
N PHE A 197 26.32 -23.95 7.91
CA PHE A 197 25.51 -24.05 6.68
C PHE A 197 25.49 -22.74 5.89
N LEU A 198 25.46 -21.58 6.54
CA LEU A 198 25.50 -20.29 5.87
C LEU A 198 26.82 -19.97 5.18
N LYS A 199 27.91 -20.66 5.56
CA LYS A 199 29.24 -20.54 4.92
C LYS A 199 29.36 -21.43 3.70
N GLU A 200 28.50 -22.42 3.53
CA GLU A 200 28.51 -23.30 2.38
C GLU A 200 28.28 -22.49 1.10
N ARG A 201 29.08 -22.79 0.08
CA ARG A 201 28.98 -22.16 -1.23
C ARG A 201 28.47 -23.17 -2.24
N THR A 202 27.43 -22.80 -2.96
CA THR A 202 26.95 -23.59 -4.09
C THR A 202 27.75 -23.24 -5.34
N TYR A 203 28.28 -24.23 -6.01
CA TYR A 203 28.94 -24.07 -7.29
C TYR A 203 27.99 -24.41 -8.41
N LYS A 204 28.13 -23.71 -9.54
CA LYS A 204 27.47 -24.11 -10.77
C LYS A 204 28.00 -25.48 -11.23
N PRO A 205 27.27 -26.23 -12.05
CA PRO A 205 27.72 -27.51 -12.57
C PRO A 205 29.08 -27.46 -13.31
N ASP A 206 29.47 -26.27 -13.75
CA ASP A 206 30.77 -26.02 -14.40
C ASP A 206 31.92 -25.77 -13.39
N GLY A 207 31.67 -25.89 -12.09
CA GLY A 207 32.65 -25.71 -11.05
C GLY A 207 33.07 -24.25 -10.78
N LYS A 208 32.45 -23.27 -11.45
CA LYS A 208 32.74 -21.87 -11.26
C LYS A 208 31.87 -21.27 -10.16
N HIS A 209 32.51 -20.44 -9.35
CA HIS A 209 31.76 -19.59 -8.42
C HIS A 209 30.82 -18.66 -9.15
N TRP A 210 29.74 -18.30 -8.53
CA TRP A 210 28.82 -17.27 -8.98
C TRP A 210 28.82 -16.03 -8.12
#